data_b5e979d2fc3ad4d206cd2285afab9872
#
_entry.id   b5e979d2fc3ad4d206cd2285afab9872
#
_cell.length_a   1.000
_cell.length_b   1.000
_cell.length_c   1.000
_cell.angle_alpha   90.00
_cell.angle_beta   90.00
_cell.angle_gamma   90.00
#
_symmetry.space_group_name_H-M   'P 1'
#
loop_
_entity.id
_entity.type
_entity.pdbx_description
1 polymer ?
#
loop_
_entity_poly.entity_id
_entity_poly.type
_entity_poly.pdbx_seq_one_letter_code
_entity_poly.pdbx_strand_id
1 'polypeptide(L)'
;MNSHASSSPAEGPTILVAMAQNGVIGRQNQLPWHLRSDLQRFKQLTMGHSLIMGRKTFESIGRVLPGRQTIVLTRSPGFACPGIVTAASLAEGLALVEPGRQAFIVGGSQVFRDALPLVSRILLTRVLAEVDGDAAFEGWNPVGWRLVSSEAIPAGEHDDWPTRFEVWEKRTA
;
A
#
# COMPACT_ATOMS: atom_id res chain seq x y z
N MET A 1 0.48 -24.43 22.69
CA MET A 1 1.78 -23.85 22.31
C MET A 1 1.57 -22.96 21.10
N ASN A 2 1.49 -21.67 21.33
CA ASN A 2 1.30 -20.70 20.26
C ASN A 2 2.67 -20.40 19.64
N SER A 3 2.95 -21.00 18.52
CA SER A 3 4.08 -20.57 17.69
C SER A 3 3.69 -19.25 17.04
N HIS A 4 3.98 -18.16 17.73
CA HIS A 4 4.07 -16.86 17.09
C HIS A 4 5.24 -16.97 16.09
N ALA A 5 4.91 -17.15 14.85
CA ALA A 5 5.87 -16.94 13.79
C ALA A 5 6.29 -15.47 13.88
N SER A 6 7.41 -15.28 14.54
CA SER A 6 8.14 -14.02 14.56
C SER A 6 8.59 -13.77 13.14
N SER A 7 7.76 -13.12 12.34
CA SER A 7 8.22 -12.59 11.07
C SER A 7 9.20 -11.47 11.41
N SER A 8 10.48 -11.72 11.21
CA SER A 8 11.48 -10.66 11.21
C SER A 8 10.95 -9.51 10.36
N PRO A 9 11.03 -8.26 10.82
CA PRO A 9 10.60 -7.14 10.00
C PRO A 9 11.34 -7.24 8.67
N ALA A 10 10.60 -7.25 7.58
CA ALA A 10 11.21 -7.22 6.26
C ALA A 10 12.12 -6.00 6.19
N GLU A 11 13.41 -6.23 5.99
CA GLU A 11 14.35 -5.14 5.80
C GLU A 11 13.97 -4.41 4.51
N GLY A 12 13.59 -3.14 4.63
CA GLY A 12 13.27 -2.28 3.51
C GLY A 12 11.78 -1.92 3.38
N PRO A 13 11.47 -1.07 2.41
CA PRO A 13 10.08 -0.62 2.19
C PRO A 13 9.22 -1.73 1.59
N THR A 14 7.95 -1.71 1.92
CA THR A 14 6.94 -2.67 1.46
C THR A 14 5.83 -1.93 0.71
N ILE A 15 5.43 -2.41 -0.45
CA ILE A 15 4.21 -1.95 -1.13
C ILE A 15 3.01 -2.61 -0.46
N LEU A 16 2.01 -1.80 -0.16
CA LEU A 16 0.71 -2.24 0.33
C LEU A 16 -0.35 -1.72 -0.64
N VAL A 17 -1.02 -2.62 -1.35
CA VAL A 17 -1.92 -2.29 -2.45
C VAL A 17 -3.14 -3.20 -2.48
N ALA A 18 -4.30 -2.64 -2.83
CA ALA A 18 -5.50 -3.38 -3.20
C ALA A 18 -5.75 -3.18 -4.69
N MET A 19 -6.02 -4.27 -5.40
CA MET A 19 -6.12 -4.30 -6.85
C MET A 19 -7.24 -5.25 -7.28
N ALA A 20 -8.08 -4.81 -8.22
CA ALA A 20 -9.05 -5.68 -8.87
C ALA A 20 -8.37 -6.72 -9.79
N GLN A 21 -9.11 -7.71 -10.23
CA GLN A 21 -8.58 -8.76 -11.13
C GLN A 21 -8.05 -8.20 -12.44
N ASN A 22 -8.61 -7.10 -12.92
CA ASN A 22 -8.15 -6.39 -14.13
C ASN A 22 -7.06 -5.34 -13.86
N GLY A 23 -6.49 -5.30 -12.66
CA GLY A 23 -5.38 -4.41 -12.30
C GLY A 23 -5.78 -3.02 -11.83
N VAL A 24 -7.06 -2.68 -11.81
CA VAL A 24 -7.55 -1.37 -11.39
C VAL A 24 -7.34 -1.16 -9.90
N ILE A 25 -6.82 0.01 -9.52
CA ILE A 25 -6.60 0.42 -8.14
C ILE A 25 -7.35 1.70 -7.74
N GLY A 26 -7.94 2.41 -8.70
CA GLY A 26 -8.63 3.65 -8.42
C GLY A 26 -9.52 4.13 -9.57
N ARG A 27 -10.47 4.98 -9.22
CA ARG A 27 -11.36 5.68 -10.17
C ARG A 27 -11.70 7.05 -9.61
N GLN A 28 -11.44 8.11 -10.41
CA GLN A 28 -11.70 9.49 -10.02
C GLN A 28 -11.14 9.83 -8.64
N ASN A 29 -9.89 9.47 -8.39
CA ASN A 29 -9.18 9.69 -7.13
C ASN A 29 -9.78 8.98 -5.91
N GLN A 30 -10.56 7.92 -6.11
CA GLN A 30 -11.17 7.15 -5.03
C GLN A 30 -10.98 5.64 -5.27
N LEU A 31 -11.14 4.85 -4.21
CA LEU A 31 -11.24 3.40 -4.36
C LEU A 31 -12.59 3.07 -5.03
N PRO A 32 -12.61 2.22 -6.07
CA PRO A 32 -13.83 1.88 -6.79
C PRO A 32 -14.66 0.79 -6.08
N TRP A 33 -14.42 0.57 -4.80
CA TRP A 33 -15.11 -0.41 -3.96
C TRP A 33 -15.19 0.06 -2.51
N HIS A 34 -16.09 -0.60 -1.76
CA HIS A 34 -16.15 -0.51 -0.32
C HIS A 34 -15.80 -1.87 0.28
N LEU A 35 -14.68 -1.94 0.99
CA LEU A 35 -14.16 -3.16 1.60
C LEU A 35 -13.71 -2.86 3.03
N ARG A 36 -14.65 -2.96 3.97
CA ARG A 36 -14.38 -2.69 5.38
C ARG A 36 -13.33 -3.62 5.96
N SER A 37 -13.36 -4.89 5.58
CA SER A 37 -12.37 -5.87 6.04
C SER A 37 -10.95 -5.50 5.61
N ASP A 38 -10.80 -4.97 4.40
CA ASP A 38 -9.51 -4.53 3.88
C ASP A 38 -9.01 -3.26 4.57
N LEU A 39 -9.90 -2.31 4.84
CA LEU A 39 -9.55 -1.10 5.59
C LEU A 39 -9.12 -1.43 7.03
N GLN A 40 -9.74 -2.40 7.67
CA GLN A 40 -9.34 -2.87 9.00
C GLN A 40 -7.95 -3.52 8.96
N ARG A 41 -7.67 -4.32 7.94
CA ARG A 41 -6.34 -4.91 7.74
C ARG A 41 -5.29 -3.84 7.49
N PHE A 42 -5.57 -2.88 6.63
CA PHE A 42 -4.69 -1.73 6.37
C PHE A 42 -4.30 -1.03 7.67
N LYS A 43 -5.29 -0.75 8.50
CA LYS A 43 -5.06 -0.12 9.81
C LYS A 43 -4.17 -1.00 10.71
N GLN A 44 -4.46 -2.28 10.81
CA GLN A 44 -3.67 -3.20 11.63
C GLN A 44 -2.22 -3.32 11.19
N LEU A 45 -2.00 -3.41 9.88
CA LEU A 45 -0.66 -3.56 9.30
C LEU A 45 0.18 -2.30 9.46
N THR A 46 -0.43 -1.13 9.34
CA THR A 46 0.29 0.16 9.26
C THR A 46 0.41 0.88 10.60
N MET A 47 -0.35 0.50 11.60
CA MET A 47 -0.34 1.16 12.91
C MET A 47 1.06 1.15 13.52
N GLY A 48 1.54 2.32 13.93
CA GLY A 48 2.89 2.49 14.48
C GLY A 48 4.00 2.63 13.43
N HIS A 49 3.66 2.58 12.15
CA HIS A 49 4.62 2.63 11.05
C HIS A 49 4.47 3.90 10.21
N SER A 50 5.23 3.99 9.13
CA SER A 50 5.25 5.14 8.22
C SER A 50 4.54 4.82 6.93
N LEU A 51 3.72 5.77 6.46
CA LEU A 51 3.04 5.71 5.18
C LEU A 51 3.70 6.68 4.21
N ILE A 52 4.05 6.20 3.02
CA ILE A 52 4.54 7.03 1.93
C ILE A 52 3.51 6.99 0.81
N MET A 53 3.06 8.16 0.38
CA MET A 53 2.02 8.30 -0.64
C MET A 53 2.21 9.55 -1.48
N GLY A 54 1.67 9.53 -2.68
CA GLY A 54 1.56 10.72 -3.50
C GLY A 54 0.49 11.68 -2.96
N ARG A 55 0.56 12.93 -3.41
CA ARG A 55 -0.39 13.97 -2.98
C ARG A 55 -1.84 13.61 -3.26
N LYS A 56 -2.16 13.12 -4.46
CA LYS A 56 -3.53 12.75 -4.82
C LYS A 56 -4.09 11.64 -3.93
N THR A 57 -3.25 10.68 -3.55
CA THR A 57 -3.64 9.62 -2.60
C THR A 57 -3.95 10.21 -1.22
N PHE A 58 -3.11 11.13 -0.75
CA PHE A 58 -3.37 11.84 0.51
C PHE A 58 -4.68 12.63 0.47
N GLU A 59 -4.93 13.37 -0.60
CA GLU A 59 -6.18 14.12 -0.79
C GLU A 59 -7.39 13.18 -0.85
N SER A 60 -7.25 12.02 -1.46
CA SER A 60 -8.30 10.98 -1.51
C SER A 60 -8.65 10.42 -0.12
N ILE A 61 -7.65 10.17 0.70
CA ILE A 61 -7.85 9.75 2.11
C ILE A 61 -8.53 10.87 2.91
N GLY A 62 -8.16 12.12 2.63
CA GLY A 62 -8.82 13.31 3.17
C GLY A 62 -8.45 13.70 4.58
N ARG A 63 -7.56 12.94 5.24
CA ARG A 63 -7.12 13.23 6.62
C ARG A 63 -5.78 12.56 6.92
N VAL A 64 -5.11 13.05 7.96
CA VAL A 64 -3.96 12.36 8.55
C VAL A 64 -4.47 11.16 9.35
N LEU A 65 -3.89 10.00 9.10
CA LEU A 65 -4.28 8.76 9.79
C LEU A 65 -3.58 8.67 11.15
N PRO A 66 -4.32 8.57 12.26
CA PRO A 66 -3.72 8.55 13.60
C PRO A 66 -2.79 7.35 13.81
N GLY A 67 -1.74 7.55 14.60
CA GLY A 67 -0.79 6.49 14.98
C GLY A 67 0.21 6.09 13.91
N ARG A 68 0.27 6.83 12.81
CA ARG A 68 1.19 6.57 11.70
C ARG A 68 1.87 7.85 11.27
N GLN A 69 3.13 7.75 10.88
CA GLN A 69 3.82 8.86 10.24
C GLN A 69 3.33 8.96 8.79
N THR A 70 2.92 10.13 8.34
CA THR A 70 2.47 10.36 6.97
C THR A 70 3.50 11.17 6.20
N ILE A 71 4.06 10.59 5.15
CA ILE A 71 5.02 11.22 4.25
C ILE A 71 4.35 11.35 2.88
N VAL A 72 4.19 12.59 2.40
CA VAL A 72 3.53 12.89 1.13
C VAL A 72 4.56 13.34 0.11
N LEU A 73 4.61 12.64 -1.01
CA LEU A 73 5.49 12.98 -2.12
C LEU A 73 4.81 14.02 -3.01
N THR A 74 5.44 15.17 -3.14
CA THR A 74 4.94 16.27 -3.96
C THR A 74 6.09 17.13 -4.46
N ARG A 75 5.96 17.63 -5.70
CA ARG A 75 6.87 18.63 -6.26
C ARG A 75 6.39 20.06 -6.04
N SER A 76 5.22 20.24 -5.44
CA SER A 76 4.64 21.54 -5.17
C SER A 76 5.25 22.14 -3.91
N PRO A 77 6.09 23.20 -4.00
CA PRO A 77 6.83 23.72 -2.85
C PRO A 77 5.91 24.38 -1.81
N GLY A 78 4.70 24.76 -2.18
CA GLY A 78 3.73 25.37 -1.27
C GLY A 78 2.77 24.40 -0.61
N PHE A 79 2.87 23.10 -0.90
CA PHE A 79 1.98 22.12 -0.30
C PHE A 79 2.41 21.81 1.13
N ALA A 80 1.54 22.11 2.07
CA ALA A 80 1.75 21.82 3.48
C ALA A 80 0.42 21.49 4.15
N CYS A 81 0.46 20.61 5.12
CA CYS A 81 -0.68 20.23 5.95
C CYS A 81 -0.16 19.88 7.34
N PRO A 82 -0.83 20.33 8.43
CA PRO A 82 -0.43 19.90 9.76
C PRO A 82 -0.44 18.38 9.92
N GLY A 83 0.60 17.84 10.53
CA GLY A 83 0.70 16.41 10.81
C GLY A 83 1.28 15.55 9.70
N ILE A 84 1.72 16.16 8.59
CA ILE A 84 2.43 15.44 7.53
C ILE A 84 3.85 15.96 7.34
N VAL A 85 4.68 15.13 6.73
CA VAL A 85 6.00 15.49 6.23
C VAL A 85 5.94 15.40 4.71
N THR A 86 6.54 16.35 4.00
CA THR A 86 6.60 16.34 2.54
C THR A 86 7.99 16.00 2.05
N ALA A 87 8.06 15.35 0.90
CA ALA A 87 9.31 15.07 0.20
C ALA A 87 9.10 15.23 -1.30
N ALA A 88 10.16 15.61 -2.02
CA ALA A 88 10.09 15.83 -3.47
C ALA A 88 10.28 14.54 -4.27
N SER A 89 10.80 13.48 -3.66
CA SER A 89 11.04 12.19 -4.31
C SER A 89 10.82 11.03 -3.35
N LEU A 90 10.67 9.84 -3.91
CA LEU A 90 10.57 8.62 -3.10
C LEU A 90 11.84 8.40 -2.25
N ALA A 91 13.02 8.64 -2.81
CA ALA A 91 14.27 8.52 -2.07
C ALA A 91 14.34 9.45 -0.86
N GLU A 92 13.93 10.71 -1.03
CA GLU A 92 13.82 11.65 0.09
C GLU A 92 12.77 11.19 1.11
N GLY A 93 11.61 10.71 0.65
CA GLY A 93 10.57 10.19 1.54
C GLY A 93 11.04 9.01 2.38
N LEU A 94 11.76 8.08 1.78
CA LEU A 94 12.33 6.94 2.50
C LEU A 94 13.35 7.38 3.57
N ALA A 95 14.12 8.42 3.29
CA ALA A 95 15.08 8.98 4.25
C ALA A 95 14.41 9.66 5.46
N LEU A 96 13.14 10.04 5.33
CA LEU A 96 12.36 10.70 6.39
C LEU A 96 11.62 9.73 7.30
N VAL A 97 11.67 8.43 7.00
CA VAL A 97 11.03 7.41 7.85
C VAL A 97 11.69 7.42 9.23
N GLU A 98 10.88 7.56 10.26
CA GLU A 98 11.38 7.59 11.64
C GLU A 98 12.04 6.26 12.01
N PRO A 99 13.13 6.31 12.81
CA PRO A 99 13.82 5.10 13.25
C PRO A 99 12.87 4.08 13.93
N GLY A 100 13.04 2.80 13.61
CA GLY A 100 12.23 1.72 14.17
C GLY A 100 10.86 1.53 13.50
N ARG A 101 10.49 2.39 12.55
CA ARG A 101 9.25 2.24 11.78
C ARG A 101 9.52 1.55 10.44
N GLN A 102 8.59 0.70 10.03
CA GLN A 102 8.57 0.15 8.67
C GLN A 102 7.93 1.16 7.72
N ALA A 103 8.46 1.27 6.50
CA ALA A 103 7.87 2.10 5.46
C ALA A 103 6.88 1.28 4.62
N PHE A 104 5.63 1.74 4.55
CA PHE A 104 4.61 1.22 3.65
C PHE A 104 4.33 2.22 2.54
N ILE A 105 4.49 1.79 1.30
CA ILE A 105 4.19 2.59 0.12
C ILE A 105 2.76 2.26 -0.31
N VAL A 106 1.88 3.25 -0.28
CA VAL A 106 0.44 3.02 -0.36
C VAL A 106 -0.25 3.68 -1.56
N GLY A 107 0.52 4.21 -2.50
CA GLY A 107 -0.01 4.70 -3.77
C GLY A 107 0.41 6.13 -4.10
N GLY A 108 -0.02 6.65 -5.24
CA GLY A 108 -0.80 5.96 -6.24
C GLY A 108 0.04 5.27 -7.32
N SER A 109 -0.49 5.20 -8.53
CA SER A 109 0.11 4.44 -9.64
C SER A 109 1.56 4.81 -9.90
N GLN A 110 1.90 6.10 -9.97
CA GLN A 110 3.26 6.56 -10.22
C GLN A 110 4.19 6.20 -9.08
N VAL A 111 3.76 6.37 -7.83
CA VAL A 111 4.57 6.05 -6.65
C VAL A 111 4.83 4.54 -6.59
N PHE A 112 3.84 3.72 -6.90
CA PHE A 112 4.03 2.27 -7.00
C PHE A 112 5.05 1.90 -8.07
N ARG A 113 4.95 2.52 -9.23
CA ARG A 113 5.90 2.28 -10.34
C ARG A 113 7.32 2.61 -9.93
N ASP A 114 7.53 3.75 -9.29
CA ASP A 114 8.85 4.18 -8.81
C ASP A 114 9.37 3.28 -7.69
N ALA A 115 8.48 2.70 -6.89
CA ALA A 115 8.83 1.86 -5.76
C ALA A 115 9.19 0.41 -6.14
N LEU A 116 8.62 -0.13 -7.21
CA LEU A 116 8.81 -1.54 -7.60
C LEU A 116 10.28 -1.98 -7.70
N PRO A 117 11.20 -1.19 -8.24
CA PRO A 117 12.62 -1.56 -8.25
C PRO A 117 13.27 -1.59 -6.86
N LEU A 118 12.70 -0.89 -5.88
CA LEU A 118 13.30 -0.68 -4.57
C LEU A 118 12.75 -1.63 -3.50
N VAL A 119 11.54 -2.17 -3.70
CA VAL A 119 10.90 -3.02 -2.70
C VAL A 119 11.23 -4.49 -2.92
N SER A 120 11.29 -5.24 -1.85
CA SER A 120 11.46 -6.70 -1.88
C SER A 120 10.18 -7.45 -1.51
N ARG A 121 9.13 -6.73 -1.08
CA ARG A 121 7.89 -7.31 -0.60
C ARG A 121 6.68 -6.50 -1.04
N ILE A 122 5.63 -7.21 -1.44
CA ILE A 122 4.31 -6.63 -1.76
C ILE A 122 3.26 -7.35 -0.94
N LEU A 123 2.45 -6.58 -0.23
CA LEU A 123 1.23 -7.04 0.42
C LEU A 123 0.07 -6.62 -0.47
N LEU A 124 -0.56 -7.59 -1.11
CA LEU A 124 -1.58 -7.37 -2.13
C LEU A 124 -2.93 -7.90 -1.67
N THR A 125 -3.92 -7.02 -1.59
CA THR A 125 -5.32 -7.44 -1.55
C THR A 125 -5.84 -7.54 -2.96
N ARG A 126 -6.10 -8.77 -3.42
CA ARG A 126 -6.73 -8.99 -4.72
C ARG A 126 -8.24 -8.99 -4.53
N VAL A 127 -8.90 -7.99 -5.09
CA VAL A 127 -10.36 -7.89 -5.11
C VAL A 127 -10.87 -8.83 -6.21
N LEU A 128 -11.72 -9.79 -5.85
CA LEU A 128 -12.18 -10.84 -6.76
C LEU A 128 -13.32 -10.35 -7.64
N ALA A 129 -13.06 -9.28 -8.36
CA ALA A 129 -13.98 -8.66 -9.32
C ALA A 129 -13.19 -7.87 -10.37
N GLU A 130 -13.81 -7.67 -11.52
CA GLU A 130 -13.36 -6.68 -12.49
C GLU A 130 -14.15 -5.40 -12.27
N VAL A 131 -13.46 -4.27 -12.24
CA VAL A 131 -14.09 -2.96 -12.03
C VAL A 131 -13.54 -1.95 -13.02
N ASP A 132 -14.35 -0.96 -13.36
CA ASP A 132 -13.91 0.16 -14.18
C ASP A 132 -13.10 1.15 -13.33
N GLY A 133 -12.04 1.68 -13.92
CA GLY A 133 -11.20 2.66 -13.26
C GLY A 133 -10.20 3.29 -14.19
N ASP A 134 -9.57 4.36 -13.71
CA ASP A 134 -8.58 5.14 -14.46
C ASP A 134 -7.17 5.04 -13.89
N ALA A 135 -6.99 4.34 -12.78
CA ALA A 135 -5.69 4.06 -12.19
C ALA A 135 -5.48 2.56 -12.05
N ALA A 136 -4.25 2.08 -12.34
CA ALA A 136 -3.90 0.67 -12.32
C ALA A 136 -2.55 0.44 -11.64
N PHE A 137 -2.34 -0.78 -11.12
CA PHE A 137 -1.05 -1.23 -10.62
C PHE A 137 -0.23 -1.78 -11.78
N GLU A 138 0.46 -0.89 -12.46
CA GLU A 138 1.24 -1.19 -13.66
C GLU A 138 2.70 -1.50 -13.32
N GLY A 139 3.34 -2.24 -14.22
CA GLY A 139 4.77 -2.55 -14.12
C GLY A 139 5.13 -3.72 -13.22
N TRP A 140 4.16 -4.29 -12.51
CA TRP A 140 4.40 -5.49 -11.73
C TRP A 140 4.13 -6.75 -12.55
N ASN A 141 5.11 -7.64 -12.57
CA ASN A 141 5.01 -8.93 -13.23
C ASN A 141 5.35 -10.02 -12.20
N PRO A 142 4.41 -10.93 -11.89
CA PRO A 142 4.64 -11.95 -10.86
C PRO A 142 5.77 -12.92 -11.17
N VAL A 143 6.25 -12.99 -12.41
CA VAL A 143 7.37 -13.88 -12.78
C VAL A 143 8.63 -13.60 -11.96
N GLY A 144 8.91 -12.33 -11.65
CA GLY A 144 10.05 -11.94 -10.81
C GLY A 144 9.81 -12.08 -9.31
N TRP A 145 8.67 -12.63 -8.89
CA TRP A 145 8.24 -12.68 -7.52
C TRP A 145 7.83 -14.10 -7.11
N ARG A 146 7.82 -14.35 -5.82
CA ARG A 146 7.37 -15.59 -5.22
C ARG A 146 6.17 -15.33 -4.34
N LEU A 147 5.07 -16.05 -4.54
CA LEU A 147 3.93 -16.02 -3.64
C LEU A 147 4.29 -16.77 -2.35
N VAL A 148 4.39 -16.04 -1.24
CA VAL A 148 4.75 -16.58 0.08
C VAL A 148 3.52 -17.12 0.79
N SER A 149 2.41 -16.38 0.74
CA SER A 149 1.15 -16.79 1.35
C SER A 149 -0.03 -16.19 0.61
N SER A 150 -1.16 -16.88 0.71
CA SER A 150 -2.43 -16.46 0.10
C SER A 150 -3.56 -16.91 1.02
N GLU A 151 -4.43 -15.96 1.39
CA GLU A 151 -5.56 -16.19 2.26
C GLU A 151 -6.84 -15.70 1.59
N ALA A 152 -7.83 -16.57 1.45
CA ALA A 152 -9.14 -16.21 0.95
C ALA A 152 -9.95 -15.56 2.06
N ILE A 153 -10.55 -14.41 1.76
CA ILE A 153 -11.35 -13.64 2.72
C ILE A 153 -12.75 -13.49 2.11
N PRO A 154 -13.76 -14.17 2.66
CA PRO A 154 -15.12 -14.01 2.18
C PRO A 154 -15.61 -12.58 2.42
N ALA A 155 -16.50 -12.10 1.55
CA ALA A 155 -17.12 -10.79 1.72
C ALA A 155 -17.94 -10.76 3.00
N GLY A 156 -17.62 -9.84 3.89
CA GLY A 156 -18.43 -9.53 5.05
C GLY A 156 -19.60 -8.64 4.68
N GLU A 157 -20.42 -8.28 5.68
CA GLU A 157 -21.64 -7.46 5.49
C GLU A 157 -21.34 -6.10 4.83
N HIS A 158 -20.17 -5.52 5.09
CA HIS A 158 -19.77 -4.21 4.56
C HIS A 158 -18.66 -4.32 3.50
N ASP A 159 -18.56 -5.46 2.84
CA ASP A 159 -17.65 -5.69 1.74
C ASP A 159 -18.41 -5.90 0.44
N ASP A 160 -18.08 -5.14 -0.59
CA ASP A 160 -18.70 -5.29 -1.92
C ASP A 160 -18.34 -6.64 -2.58
N TRP A 161 -17.13 -7.14 -2.29
CA TRP A 161 -16.56 -8.31 -2.95
C TRP A 161 -15.73 -9.16 -1.97
N PRO A 162 -15.64 -10.48 -2.20
CA PRO A 162 -14.61 -11.27 -1.55
C PRO A 162 -13.24 -10.87 -2.05
N THR A 163 -12.22 -11.10 -1.22
CA THR A 163 -10.85 -10.75 -1.53
C THR A 163 -9.91 -11.92 -1.25
N ARG A 164 -8.69 -11.79 -1.73
CA ARG A 164 -7.58 -12.68 -1.42
C ARG A 164 -6.42 -11.81 -0.95
N PHE A 165 -5.92 -12.06 0.22
CA PHE A 165 -4.73 -11.38 0.72
C PHE A 165 -3.49 -12.18 0.40
N GLU A 166 -2.60 -11.60 -0.37
CA GLU A 166 -1.40 -12.25 -0.90
C GLU A 166 -0.14 -11.55 -0.40
N VAL A 167 0.86 -12.32 -0.02
CA VAL A 167 2.20 -11.83 0.31
C VAL A 167 3.16 -12.30 -0.76
N TRP A 168 3.81 -11.36 -1.42
CA TRP A 168 4.78 -11.60 -2.48
C TRP A 168 6.15 -11.11 -2.07
N GLU A 169 7.18 -11.90 -2.36
CA GLU A 169 8.57 -11.54 -2.17
C GLU A 169 9.33 -11.60 -3.48
N LYS A 170 10.21 -10.62 -3.70
CA LYS A 170 11.04 -10.58 -4.90
C LYS A 170 11.97 -11.79 -4.91
N ARG A 171 12.09 -12.46 -6.03
CA ARG A 171 13.05 -13.56 -6.19
C ARG A 171 14.45 -12.98 -6.15
N THR A 172 15.31 -13.60 -5.36
CA THR A 172 16.75 -13.32 -5.37
C THR A 172 17.40 -14.05 -6.54
N ALA A 173 18.28 -13.36 -7.21
CA ALA A 173 19.05 -13.95 -8.32
C ALA A 173 19.98 -15.06 -7.83
#